data_f5d7c5379ffe35562c5c0ad3748735e1
#
_entry.id   f5d7c5379ffe35562c5c0ad3748735e1
#
_cell.length_a   1.000
_cell.length_b   1.000
_cell.length_c   1.000
_cell.angle_alpha   90.00
_cell.angle_beta   90.00
_cell.angle_gamma   90.00
#
_symmetry.space_group_name_H-M   'P 1'
#
loop_
_entity.id
_entity.type
_entity.pdbx_description
1 polymer ?
#
loop_
_entity_poly.entity_id
_entity_poly.type
_entity_poly.pdbx_seq_one_letter_code
_entity_poly.pdbx_strand_id
1 'polypeptide(L)'
;MVKPNINMLAVIVAMPVIGMTIVSPALTLIRDELNTSFSDTQLILTLYFTFLALGQIIAGPFSDRYGRKPILLLGAFVYCLSAFASSISNDIIFLLITRCIQGFGAAACLSVGRTVISDCFKRAEAAKQMSKMTAVMAVIPILCFIFGGFLAEFAGWRYNLIALGSMSLLLIVFMIINLEETLLNRVDSIKINNIIITYRGLLKNPLFLAFSITTAMQTSMFFSMNGFMPYEFARQGVTVSEFGIWFSFTSVGYIFGNIINGKYSPKIGLEKMCLI
;
A
#
# COMPACT_ATOMS: atom_id res chain seq x y z
N MET A 1 12.84 15.39 -20.35
CA MET A 1 11.73 14.73 -19.63
C MET A 1 10.99 15.74 -18.80
N VAL A 2 9.68 15.76 -18.93
CA VAL A 2 8.83 16.56 -18.04
C VAL A 2 8.87 15.91 -16.65
N LYS A 3 9.15 16.72 -15.63
CA LYS A 3 9.21 16.21 -14.26
C LYS A 3 7.78 15.90 -13.79
N PRO A 4 7.50 14.67 -13.31
CA PRO A 4 6.17 14.29 -12.88
C PRO A 4 5.78 15.07 -11.62
N ASN A 5 4.47 15.26 -11.44
CA ASN A 5 3.94 15.84 -10.21
C ASN A 5 4.17 14.86 -9.02
N ILE A 6 5.05 15.24 -8.09
CA ILE A 6 5.43 14.41 -6.95
C ILE A 6 4.26 14.12 -6.01
N ASN A 7 3.35 15.07 -5.84
CA ASN A 7 2.17 14.87 -5.00
C ASN A 7 1.24 13.81 -5.59
N MET A 8 1.07 13.82 -6.92
CA MET A 8 0.33 12.77 -7.63
C MET A 8 0.99 11.40 -7.43
N LEU A 9 2.31 11.29 -7.63
CA LEU A 9 3.04 10.04 -7.42
C LEU A 9 2.95 9.56 -5.96
N ALA A 10 2.99 10.47 -4.99
CA ALA A 10 2.84 10.11 -3.59
C ALA A 10 1.47 9.50 -3.30
N VAL A 11 0.40 10.02 -3.88
CA VAL A 11 -0.95 9.44 -3.74
C VAL A 11 -1.03 8.09 -4.45
N ILE A 12 -0.48 7.95 -5.68
CA ILE A 12 -0.44 6.68 -6.41
C ILE A 12 0.25 5.58 -5.56
N VAL A 13 1.43 5.89 -5.03
CA VAL A 13 2.21 4.93 -4.23
C VAL A 13 1.56 4.64 -2.88
N ALA A 14 0.74 5.54 -2.37
CA ALA A 14 0.00 5.35 -1.12
C ALA A 14 -1.28 4.51 -1.28
N MET A 15 -1.79 4.31 -2.50
CA MET A 15 -3.01 3.53 -2.76
C MET A 15 -3.08 2.18 -2.04
N PRO A 16 -2.01 1.36 -2.02
CA PRO A 16 -2.04 0.10 -1.28
C PRO A 16 -2.25 0.27 0.22
N VAL A 17 -1.64 1.29 0.81
CA VAL A 17 -1.77 1.58 2.26
C VAL A 17 -3.18 2.09 2.57
N ILE A 18 -3.72 2.97 1.73
CA ILE A 18 -5.09 3.47 1.84
C ILE A 18 -6.08 2.31 1.80
N GLY A 19 -5.93 1.40 0.80
CA GLY A 19 -6.83 0.26 0.60
C GLY A 19 -6.89 -0.72 1.76
N MET A 20 -5.86 -0.74 2.60
CA MET A 20 -5.83 -1.54 3.80
C MET A 20 -6.36 -0.78 5.02
N THR A 21 -5.82 0.42 5.26
CA THR A 21 -6.07 1.16 6.50
C THR A 21 -7.50 1.65 6.63
N ILE A 22 -8.16 1.99 5.51
CA ILE A 22 -9.56 2.43 5.52
C ILE A 22 -10.54 1.27 5.81
N VAL A 23 -10.17 0.03 5.46
CA VAL A 23 -11.00 -1.16 5.68
C VAL A 23 -10.80 -1.75 7.07
N SER A 24 -9.60 -1.59 7.67
CA SER A 24 -9.26 -2.19 8.96
C SER A 24 -10.28 -1.89 10.08
N PRO A 25 -10.76 -0.66 10.31
CA PRO A 25 -11.77 -0.39 11.32
C PRO A 25 -13.08 -1.13 11.11
N ALA A 26 -13.42 -1.41 9.85
CA ALA A 26 -14.69 -2.02 9.45
C ALA A 26 -14.73 -3.56 9.58
N LEU A 27 -13.62 -4.22 9.95
CA LEU A 27 -13.55 -5.69 9.95
C LEU A 27 -14.58 -6.36 10.86
N THR A 28 -14.92 -5.75 12.00
CA THR A 28 -15.94 -6.25 12.90
C THR A 28 -17.35 -6.17 12.29
N LEU A 29 -17.66 -5.06 11.62
CA LEU A 29 -18.94 -4.88 10.93
C LEU A 29 -19.08 -5.86 9.75
N ILE A 30 -18.01 -6.09 9.01
CA ILE A 30 -17.97 -7.08 7.91
C ILE A 30 -18.25 -8.48 8.46
N ARG A 31 -17.60 -8.86 9.57
CA ARG A 31 -17.80 -10.16 10.22
C ARG A 31 -19.27 -10.36 10.59
N ASP A 32 -19.85 -9.38 11.26
CA ASP A 32 -21.19 -9.48 11.81
C ASP A 32 -22.26 -9.45 10.71
N GLU A 33 -22.09 -8.61 9.68
CA GLU A 33 -23.05 -8.52 8.57
C GLU A 33 -23.00 -9.73 7.63
N LEU A 34 -21.79 -10.24 7.32
CA LEU A 34 -21.62 -11.41 6.46
C LEU A 34 -21.71 -12.74 7.24
N ASN A 35 -22.02 -12.71 8.55
CA ASN A 35 -22.11 -13.88 9.43
C ASN A 35 -20.92 -14.85 9.27
N THR A 36 -19.71 -14.31 9.29
CA THR A 36 -18.48 -15.07 9.01
C THR A 36 -17.57 -15.15 10.24
N SER A 37 -16.54 -16.02 10.16
CA SER A 37 -15.61 -16.19 11.27
C SER A 37 -14.59 -15.05 11.38
N PHE A 38 -13.98 -14.91 12.57
CA PHE A 38 -12.82 -14.03 12.77
C PHE A 38 -11.68 -14.37 11.79
N SER A 39 -11.41 -15.67 11.59
CA SER A 39 -10.35 -16.13 10.68
C SER A 39 -10.61 -15.71 9.25
N ASP A 40 -11.83 -15.81 8.75
CA ASP A 40 -12.17 -15.44 7.38
C ASP A 40 -12.04 -13.93 7.16
N THR A 41 -12.44 -13.11 8.12
CA THR A 41 -12.27 -11.66 8.01
C THR A 41 -10.80 -11.23 8.06
N GLN A 42 -9.93 -11.96 8.77
CA GLN A 42 -8.49 -11.71 8.71
C GLN A 42 -7.90 -11.97 7.31
N LEU A 43 -8.48 -12.91 6.55
CA LEU A 43 -8.07 -13.17 5.18
C LEU A 43 -8.28 -11.96 4.25
N ILE A 44 -9.20 -11.05 4.56
CA ILE A 44 -9.43 -9.80 3.80
C ILE A 44 -8.12 -9.00 3.67
N LEU A 45 -7.35 -8.87 4.76
CA LEU A 45 -6.07 -8.18 4.77
C LEU A 45 -4.93 -9.08 4.29
N THR A 46 -4.91 -10.32 4.75
CA THR A 46 -3.83 -11.28 4.43
C THR A 46 -3.75 -11.55 2.93
N LEU A 47 -4.86 -11.85 2.27
CA LEU A 47 -4.89 -12.10 0.84
C LEU A 47 -4.59 -10.83 0.04
N TYR A 48 -5.09 -9.69 0.47
CA TYR A 48 -4.74 -8.42 -0.15
C TYR A 48 -3.23 -8.21 -0.18
N PHE A 49 -2.52 -8.41 0.95
CA PHE A 49 -1.07 -8.28 1.01
C PHE A 49 -0.31 -9.36 0.25
N THR A 50 -0.82 -10.59 0.28
CA THR A 50 -0.21 -11.70 -0.49
C THR A 50 -0.20 -11.37 -1.97
N PHE A 51 -1.34 -10.95 -2.51
CA PHE A 51 -1.45 -10.59 -3.92
C PHE A 51 -0.76 -9.27 -4.26
N LEU A 52 -0.68 -8.32 -3.33
CA LEU A 52 0.16 -7.14 -3.45
C LEU A 52 1.64 -7.53 -3.60
N ALA A 53 2.15 -8.44 -2.77
CA ALA A 53 3.54 -8.90 -2.85
C ALA A 53 3.83 -9.65 -4.14
N LEU A 54 2.96 -10.58 -4.55
CA LEU A 54 3.08 -11.31 -5.81
C LEU A 54 3.03 -10.37 -7.02
N GLY A 55 2.12 -9.42 -7.01
CA GLY A 55 1.98 -8.43 -8.08
C GLY A 55 3.22 -7.53 -8.22
N GLN A 56 3.90 -7.16 -7.13
CA GLN A 56 5.12 -6.35 -7.19
C GLN A 56 6.27 -7.06 -7.93
N ILE A 57 6.38 -8.38 -7.82
CA ILE A 57 7.39 -9.17 -8.54
C ILE A 57 7.18 -9.06 -10.04
N ILE A 58 5.94 -8.98 -10.48
CA ILE A 58 5.53 -8.98 -11.89
C ILE A 58 5.50 -7.56 -12.46
N ALA A 59 5.01 -6.58 -11.70
CA ALA A 59 4.77 -5.22 -12.16
C ALA A 59 6.05 -4.52 -12.66
N GLY A 60 7.21 -4.75 -12.01
CA GLY A 60 8.50 -4.21 -12.44
C GLY A 60 8.86 -4.58 -13.87
N PRO A 61 9.10 -5.86 -14.17
CA PRO A 61 9.45 -6.33 -15.52
C PRO A 61 8.42 -5.97 -16.59
N PHE A 62 7.13 -5.99 -16.25
CA PHE A 62 6.08 -5.59 -17.18
C PHE A 62 6.17 -4.09 -17.50
N SER A 63 6.44 -3.25 -16.50
CA SER A 63 6.60 -1.81 -16.72
C SER A 63 7.87 -1.46 -17.49
N ASP A 64 8.94 -2.28 -17.41
CA ASP A 64 10.15 -2.13 -18.21
C ASP A 64 9.91 -2.43 -19.70
N ARG A 65 8.96 -3.30 -19.99
CA ARG A 65 8.62 -3.68 -21.38
C ARG A 65 7.55 -2.80 -21.99
N TYR A 66 6.45 -2.59 -21.27
CA TYR A 66 5.26 -1.93 -21.82
C TYR A 66 5.21 -0.42 -21.57
N GLY A 67 6.04 0.06 -20.64
CA GLY A 67 6.08 1.46 -20.20
C GLY A 67 5.52 1.65 -18.81
N ARG A 68 5.93 2.72 -18.14
CA ARG A 68 5.51 3.04 -16.76
C ARG A 68 4.04 3.44 -16.70
N LYS A 69 3.65 4.42 -17.56
CA LYS A 69 2.29 4.95 -17.57
C LYS A 69 1.22 3.90 -17.86
N PRO A 70 1.33 3.01 -18.88
CA PRO A 70 0.32 1.99 -19.15
C PRO A 70 0.14 1.01 -17.99
N ILE A 71 1.23 0.58 -17.36
CA ILE A 71 1.16 -0.38 -16.24
C ILE A 71 0.60 0.27 -14.98
N LEU A 72 0.92 1.54 -14.70
CA LEU A 72 0.28 2.29 -13.61
C LEU A 72 -1.22 2.45 -13.83
N LEU A 73 -1.64 2.83 -15.03
CA LEU A 73 -3.06 2.98 -15.36
C LEU A 73 -3.81 1.66 -15.28
N LEU A 74 -3.22 0.56 -15.79
CA LEU A 74 -3.80 -0.78 -15.70
C LEU A 74 -3.96 -1.21 -14.23
N GLY A 75 -2.92 -1.03 -13.41
CA GLY A 75 -2.97 -1.37 -11.99
C GLY A 75 -4.03 -0.56 -11.23
N ALA A 76 -4.08 0.75 -11.46
CA ALA A 76 -5.10 1.60 -10.85
C ALA A 76 -6.52 1.26 -11.33
N PHE A 77 -6.69 0.87 -12.59
CA PHE A 77 -7.97 0.42 -13.14
C PHE A 77 -8.44 -0.90 -12.52
N VAL A 78 -7.55 -1.90 -12.42
CA VAL A 78 -7.83 -3.16 -11.75
C VAL A 78 -8.20 -2.92 -10.27
N TYR A 79 -7.45 -2.03 -9.59
CA TYR A 79 -7.73 -1.64 -8.22
C TYR A 79 -9.12 -0.99 -8.08
N CYS A 80 -9.45 -0.05 -8.97
CA CYS A 80 -10.73 0.66 -8.99
C CYS A 80 -11.91 -0.29 -9.17
N LEU A 81 -11.86 -1.15 -10.20
CA LEU A 81 -12.93 -2.11 -10.49
C LEU A 81 -13.12 -3.10 -9.34
N SER A 82 -12.03 -3.62 -8.79
CA SER A 82 -12.10 -4.56 -7.67
C SER A 82 -12.61 -3.89 -6.38
N ALA A 83 -12.33 -2.61 -6.15
CA ALA A 83 -12.89 -1.87 -5.02
C ALA A 83 -14.41 -1.74 -5.13
N PHE A 84 -14.94 -1.35 -6.29
CA PHE A 84 -16.38 -1.30 -6.54
C PHE A 84 -17.00 -2.69 -6.48
N ALA A 85 -16.38 -3.72 -7.06
CA ALA A 85 -16.85 -5.10 -6.95
C ALA A 85 -16.91 -5.57 -5.49
N SER A 86 -15.91 -5.23 -4.68
CA SER A 86 -15.89 -5.53 -3.25
C SER A 86 -17.06 -4.88 -2.50
N SER A 87 -17.50 -3.68 -2.91
CA SER A 87 -18.58 -2.95 -2.23
C SER A 87 -19.97 -3.58 -2.37
N ILE A 88 -20.16 -4.39 -3.41
CA ILE A 88 -21.43 -5.11 -3.65
C ILE A 88 -21.40 -6.56 -3.15
N SER A 89 -20.39 -6.94 -2.36
CA SER A 89 -20.25 -8.30 -1.84
C SER A 89 -21.38 -8.64 -0.85
N ASN A 90 -22.01 -9.80 -1.03
CA ASN A 90 -23.00 -10.36 -0.13
C ASN A 90 -22.49 -11.60 0.61
N ASP A 91 -21.30 -12.06 0.27
CA ASP A 91 -20.63 -13.19 0.91
C ASP A 91 -19.12 -12.93 1.04
N ILE A 92 -18.51 -13.64 2.00
CA ILE A 92 -17.08 -13.46 2.30
C ILE A 92 -16.18 -13.93 1.15
N ILE A 93 -16.55 -15.00 0.43
CA ILE A 93 -15.70 -15.59 -0.62
C ILE A 93 -15.54 -14.59 -1.76
N PHE A 94 -16.64 -14.00 -2.22
CA PHE A 94 -16.59 -12.97 -3.27
C PHE A 94 -15.77 -11.75 -2.82
N LEU A 95 -15.92 -11.32 -1.56
CA LEU A 95 -15.11 -10.25 -0.98
C LEU A 95 -13.62 -10.61 -1.00
N LEU A 96 -13.23 -11.82 -0.59
CA LEU A 96 -11.84 -12.28 -0.59
C LEU A 96 -11.24 -12.31 -2.01
N ILE A 97 -11.99 -12.81 -2.99
CA ILE A 97 -11.54 -12.84 -4.40
C ILE A 97 -11.28 -11.42 -4.91
N THR A 98 -12.23 -10.52 -4.67
CA THR A 98 -12.07 -9.12 -5.11
C THR A 98 -10.93 -8.41 -4.39
N ARG A 99 -10.64 -8.73 -3.12
CA ARG A 99 -9.46 -8.24 -2.38
C ARG A 99 -8.14 -8.77 -2.94
N CYS A 100 -8.08 -10.04 -3.39
CA CYS A 100 -6.92 -10.57 -4.11
C CYS A 100 -6.63 -9.75 -5.37
N ILE A 101 -7.65 -9.50 -6.19
CA ILE A 101 -7.53 -8.75 -7.44
C ILE A 101 -7.13 -7.29 -7.14
N GLN A 102 -7.69 -6.70 -6.11
CA GLN A 102 -7.37 -5.34 -5.68
C GLN A 102 -5.91 -5.22 -5.22
N GLY A 103 -5.41 -6.18 -4.42
CA GLY A 103 -4.01 -6.24 -4.00
C GLY A 103 -3.05 -6.33 -5.19
N PHE A 104 -3.40 -7.15 -6.18
CA PHE A 104 -2.61 -7.28 -7.40
C PHE A 104 -2.56 -5.97 -8.21
N GLY A 105 -3.68 -5.26 -8.36
CA GLY A 105 -3.74 -3.93 -8.99
C GLY A 105 -2.91 -2.88 -8.23
N ALA A 106 -3.01 -2.89 -6.90
CA ALA A 106 -2.26 -2.00 -6.01
C ALA A 106 -0.73 -2.15 -6.15
N ALA A 107 -0.25 -3.35 -6.51
CA ALA A 107 1.17 -3.65 -6.66
C ALA A 107 1.85 -2.78 -7.72
N ALA A 108 1.20 -2.54 -8.85
CA ALA A 108 1.71 -1.66 -9.89
C ALA A 108 1.85 -0.22 -9.38
N CYS A 109 0.84 0.28 -8.65
CA CYS A 109 0.87 1.62 -8.08
C CYS A 109 2.07 1.80 -7.13
N LEU A 110 2.36 0.81 -6.28
CA LEU A 110 3.44 0.87 -5.30
C LEU A 110 4.83 0.78 -5.96
N SER A 111 5.04 -0.25 -6.78
CA SER A 111 6.37 -0.54 -7.34
C SER A 111 6.72 0.42 -8.48
N VAL A 112 5.84 0.55 -9.47
CA VAL A 112 6.10 1.36 -10.66
C VAL A 112 6.08 2.86 -10.33
N GLY A 113 5.19 3.29 -9.40
CA GLY A 113 5.17 4.68 -8.95
C GLY A 113 6.49 5.13 -8.33
N ARG A 114 7.20 4.26 -7.59
CA ARG A 114 8.55 4.52 -7.07
C ARG A 114 9.60 4.54 -8.19
N THR A 115 9.46 3.65 -9.17
CA THR A 115 10.41 3.57 -10.29
C THR A 115 10.37 4.84 -11.14
N VAL A 116 9.19 5.43 -11.36
CA VAL A 116 9.04 6.72 -12.06
C VAL A 116 9.91 7.82 -11.44
N ILE A 117 10.04 7.87 -10.11
CA ILE A 117 10.93 8.85 -9.46
C ILE A 117 12.39 8.57 -9.82
N SER A 118 12.80 7.29 -9.79
CA SER A 118 14.18 6.91 -10.13
C SER A 118 14.52 7.18 -11.61
N ASP A 119 13.53 7.09 -12.51
CA ASP A 119 13.71 7.36 -13.93
C ASP A 119 13.85 8.88 -14.22
N CYS A 120 13.17 9.72 -13.44
CA CYS A 120 13.07 11.17 -13.71
C CYS A 120 14.08 12.03 -12.96
N PHE A 121 14.68 11.53 -11.87
CA PHE A 121 15.53 12.31 -10.99
C PHE A 121 16.92 11.68 -10.81
N LYS A 122 17.97 12.53 -10.72
CA LYS A 122 19.31 12.08 -10.37
C LYS A 122 19.36 11.56 -8.93
N ARG A 123 20.30 10.67 -8.63
CA ARG A 123 20.39 9.91 -7.37
C ARG A 123 20.09 10.73 -6.09
N ALA A 124 20.71 11.90 -5.93
CA ALA A 124 20.48 12.74 -4.74
C ALA A 124 19.08 13.38 -4.71
N GLU A 125 18.57 13.83 -5.86
CA GLU A 125 17.23 14.41 -5.96
C GLU A 125 16.16 13.32 -5.85
N ALA A 126 16.38 12.15 -6.43
CA ALA A 126 15.51 10.98 -6.29
C ALA A 126 15.33 10.59 -4.81
N ALA A 127 16.41 10.53 -4.03
CA ALA A 127 16.35 10.27 -2.59
C ALA A 127 15.50 11.31 -1.85
N LYS A 128 15.64 12.60 -2.19
CA LYS A 128 14.83 13.68 -1.62
C LYS A 128 13.33 13.52 -1.96
N GLN A 129 13.01 13.17 -3.20
CA GLN A 129 11.61 12.98 -3.62
C GLN A 129 11.00 11.71 -3.01
N MET A 130 11.77 10.62 -2.91
CA MET A 130 11.37 9.41 -2.19
C MET A 130 11.07 9.69 -0.71
N SER A 131 11.90 10.50 -0.04
CA SER A 131 11.66 10.91 1.36
C SER A 131 10.35 11.70 1.51
N LYS A 132 10.07 12.64 0.61
CA LYS A 132 8.77 13.36 0.60
C LYS A 132 7.59 12.41 0.43
N MET A 133 7.70 11.47 -0.49
CA MET A 133 6.65 10.48 -0.74
C MET A 133 6.43 9.59 0.48
N THR A 134 7.49 9.16 1.15
CA THR A 134 7.41 8.37 2.39
C THR A 134 6.75 9.18 3.51
N ALA A 135 7.03 10.49 3.61
CA ALA A 135 6.36 11.36 4.59
C ALA A 135 4.84 11.44 4.34
N VAL A 136 4.40 11.55 3.08
CA VAL A 136 2.97 11.50 2.73
C VAL A 136 2.38 10.15 3.12
N MET A 137 3.06 9.05 2.80
CA MET A 137 2.61 7.69 3.17
C MET A 137 2.51 7.49 4.69
N ALA A 138 3.28 8.20 5.49
CA ALA A 138 3.20 8.12 6.95
C ALA A 138 1.97 8.86 7.53
N VAL A 139 1.52 9.93 6.87
CA VAL A 139 0.35 10.73 7.30
C VAL A 139 -0.96 10.08 6.87
N ILE A 140 -1.00 9.45 5.70
CA ILE A 140 -2.20 8.87 5.11
C ILE A 140 -2.94 7.89 6.04
N PRO A 141 -2.29 6.95 6.76
CA PRO A 141 -2.99 6.05 7.66
C PRO A 141 -3.78 6.76 8.74
N ILE A 142 -3.30 7.90 9.26
CA ILE A 142 -4.03 8.69 10.27
C ILE A 142 -5.42 9.06 9.73
N LEU A 143 -5.43 9.66 8.55
CA LEU A 143 -6.67 10.07 7.90
C LEU A 143 -7.56 8.87 7.57
N CYS A 144 -6.96 7.79 7.05
CA CYS A 144 -7.69 6.59 6.63
C CYS A 144 -8.33 5.85 7.81
N PHE A 145 -7.68 5.77 8.96
CA PHE A 145 -8.29 5.16 10.16
C PHE A 145 -9.47 5.97 10.67
N ILE A 146 -9.30 7.30 10.75
CA ILE A 146 -10.37 8.19 11.21
C ILE A 146 -11.54 8.16 10.23
N PHE A 147 -11.31 8.49 8.95
CA PHE A 147 -12.38 8.50 7.94
C PHE A 147 -13.00 7.13 7.74
N GLY A 148 -12.18 6.06 7.72
CA GLY A 148 -12.65 4.69 7.57
C GLY A 148 -13.54 4.25 8.72
N GLY A 149 -13.17 4.62 9.95
CA GLY A 149 -13.99 4.35 11.14
C GLY A 149 -15.33 5.07 11.10
N PHE A 150 -15.32 6.39 10.88
CA PHE A 150 -16.55 7.17 10.76
C PHE A 150 -17.43 6.71 9.60
N LEU A 151 -16.87 6.51 8.42
CA LEU A 151 -17.61 6.09 7.24
C LEU A 151 -18.25 4.71 7.45
N ALA A 152 -17.52 3.78 8.03
CA ALA A 152 -18.02 2.44 8.33
C ALA A 152 -19.15 2.45 9.37
N GLU A 153 -19.03 3.27 10.41
CA GLU A 153 -20.03 3.33 11.48
C GLU A 153 -21.33 4.00 11.03
N PHE A 154 -21.24 5.13 10.31
CA PHE A 154 -22.41 5.92 9.96
C PHE A 154 -23.08 5.52 8.63
N ALA A 155 -22.28 5.05 7.66
CA ALA A 155 -22.78 4.70 6.33
C ALA A 155 -22.68 3.19 6.03
N GLY A 156 -21.83 2.47 6.76
CA GLY A 156 -21.57 1.05 6.55
C GLY A 156 -20.24 0.78 5.82
N TRP A 157 -19.66 -0.39 6.05
CA TRP A 157 -18.34 -0.77 5.54
C TRP A 157 -18.23 -0.75 4.01
N ARG A 158 -19.32 -0.95 3.28
CA ARG A 158 -19.35 -0.89 1.82
C ARG A 158 -18.94 0.47 1.28
N TYR A 159 -19.25 1.54 2.00
CA TYR A 159 -18.88 2.90 1.60
C TYR A 159 -17.37 3.15 1.69
N ASN A 160 -16.65 2.44 2.55
CA ASN A 160 -15.18 2.48 2.55
C ASN A 160 -14.61 2.00 1.20
N LEU A 161 -15.21 0.95 0.63
CA LEU A 161 -14.80 0.39 -0.66
C LEU A 161 -15.24 1.26 -1.84
N ILE A 162 -16.43 1.86 -1.76
CA ILE A 162 -16.89 2.86 -2.75
C ILE A 162 -15.97 4.08 -2.73
N ALA A 163 -15.59 4.58 -1.56
CA ALA A 163 -14.65 5.69 -1.44
C ALA A 163 -13.28 5.36 -2.07
N LEU A 164 -12.77 4.13 -1.85
CA LEU A 164 -11.55 3.65 -2.50
C LEU A 164 -11.66 3.62 -4.02
N GLY A 165 -12.76 3.06 -4.54
CA GLY A 165 -13.03 3.00 -5.97
C GLY A 165 -13.12 4.39 -6.58
N SER A 166 -13.87 5.29 -5.95
CA SER A 166 -14.06 6.67 -6.40
C SER A 166 -12.75 7.46 -6.40
N MET A 167 -11.95 7.33 -5.33
CA MET A 167 -10.63 7.96 -5.26
C MET A 167 -9.69 7.41 -6.34
N SER A 168 -9.69 6.11 -6.58
CA SER A 168 -8.89 5.49 -7.65
C SER A 168 -9.33 5.98 -9.03
N LEU A 169 -10.63 6.10 -9.27
CA LEU A 169 -11.17 6.63 -10.53
C LEU A 169 -10.71 8.07 -10.79
N LEU A 170 -10.81 8.94 -9.78
CA LEU A 170 -10.29 10.31 -9.87
C LEU A 170 -8.79 10.33 -10.15
N LEU A 171 -8.04 9.45 -9.49
CA LEU A 171 -6.60 9.34 -9.71
C LEU A 171 -6.25 8.85 -11.12
N ILE A 172 -7.02 7.91 -11.68
CA ILE A 172 -6.86 7.45 -13.08
C ILE A 172 -7.05 8.62 -14.05
N VAL A 173 -8.13 9.39 -13.88
CA VAL A 173 -8.38 10.58 -14.72
C VAL A 173 -7.22 11.56 -14.62
N PHE A 174 -6.74 11.82 -13.41
CA PHE A 174 -5.62 12.73 -13.17
C PHE A 174 -4.31 12.21 -13.78
N MET A 175 -4.04 10.89 -13.71
CA MET A 175 -2.89 10.25 -14.36
C MET A 175 -2.96 10.32 -15.90
N ILE A 176 -4.14 10.12 -16.48
CA ILE A 176 -4.30 10.21 -17.95
C ILE A 176 -3.87 11.59 -18.45
N ILE A 177 -4.28 12.64 -17.72
CA ILE A 177 -4.06 14.04 -18.11
C ILE A 177 -2.61 14.48 -17.81
N ASN A 178 -2.07 14.13 -16.64
CA ASN A 178 -0.86 14.76 -16.10
C ASN A 178 0.38 13.85 -16.07
N LEU A 179 0.23 12.54 -16.27
CA LEU A 179 1.37 11.63 -16.25
C LEU A 179 1.84 11.38 -17.69
N GLU A 180 3.08 11.71 -17.96
CA GLU A 180 3.76 11.34 -19.20
C GLU A 180 4.51 10.02 -19.03
N GLU A 181 4.81 9.35 -20.16
CA GLU A 181 5.68 8.16 -20.14
C GLU A 181 7.11 8.54 -19.77
N THR A 182 7.68 7.86 -18.80
CA THR A 182 9.01 8.18 -18.27
C THR A 182 10.08 7.19 -18.71
N LEU A 183 9.68 6.03 -19.25
CA LEU A 183 10.61 5.03 -19.73
C LEU A 183 11.14 5.41 -21.12
N LEU A 184 12.46 5.69 -21.21
CA LEU A 184 13.10 6.07 -22.47
C LEU A 184 13.38 4.86 -23.38
N ASN A 185 13.87 3.78 -22.80
CA ASN A 185 14.28 2.57 -23.52
C ASN A 185 13.50 1.37 -22.97
N ARG A 186 12.65 0.81 -23.79
CA ARG A 186 11.89 -0.40 -23.45
C ARG A 186 12.75 -1.64 -23.66
N VAL A 187 12.53 -2.64 -22.83
CA VAL A 187 13.16 -3.95 -22.99
C VAL A 187 12.37 -4.75 -24.03
N ASP A 188 13.06 -5.32 -25.03
CA ASP A 188 12.41 -6.05 -26.13
C ASP A 188 11.67 -7.31 -25.68
N SER A 189 12.16 -7.99 -24.64
CA SER A 189 11.54 -9.22 -24.13
C SER A 189 11.73 -9.38 -22.62
N ILE A 190 10.69 -9.88 -21.95
CA ILE A 190 10.78 -10.30 -20.56
C ILE A 190 11.39 -11.70 -20.53
N LYS A 191 12.67 -11.79 -20.12
CA LYS A 191 13.35 -13.08 -19.96
C LYS A 191 13.19 -13.54 -18.52
N ILE A 192 12.32 -14.50 -18.28
CA ILE A 192 12.05 -15.07 -16.96
C ILE A 192 13.33 -15.54 -16.26
N ASN A 193 14.25 -16.16 -17.01
CA ASN A 193 15.56 -16.57 -16.47
C ASN A 193 16.35 -15.40 -15.87
N ASN A 194 16.36 -14.23 -16.51
CA ASN A 194 17.06 -13.06 -15.99
C ASN A 194 16.43 -12.57 -14.69
N ILE A 195 15.10 -12.61 -14.59
CA ILE A 195 14.36 -12.27 -13.37
C ILE A 195 14.77 -13.22 -12.24
N ILE A 196 14.75 -14.53 -12.49
CA ILE A 196 15.13 -15.56 -11.51
C ILE A 196 16.60 -15.37 -11.06
N ILE A 197 17.50 -15.13 -12.00
CA ILE A 197 18.94 -14.92 -11.69
C ILE A 197 19.11 -13.67 -10.81
N THR A 198 18.43 -12.57 -11.12
CA THR A 198 18.48 -11.33 -10.35
C THR A 198 17.97 -11.56 -8.92
N TYR A 199 16.80 -12.18 -8.75
CA TYR A 199 16.25 -12.47 -7.41
C TYR A 199 17.14 -13.44 -6.62
N ARG A 200 17.68 -14.49 -7.28
CA ARG A 200 18.66 -15.39 -6.63
C ARG A 200 19.90 -14.64 -6.16
N GLY A 201 20.39 -13.67 -6.94
CA GLY A 201 21.52 -12.82 -6.55
C GLY A 201 21.21 -11.99 -5.31
N LEU A 202 20.02 -11.37 -5.24
CA LEU A 202 19.58 -10.59 -4.09
C LEU A 202 19.42 -11.47 -2.83
N LEU A 203 18.83 -12.66 -2.97
CA LEU A 203 18.63 -13.61 -1.87
C LEU A 203 19.95 -14.22 -1.35
N LYS A 204 21.04 -14.15 -2.11
CA LYS A 204 22.38 -14.55 -1.65
C LYS A 204 23.16 -13.43 -0.96
N ASN A 205 22.69 -12.18 -1.05
CA ASN A 205 23.36 -11.05 -0.42
C ASN A 205 22.92 -10.92 1.05
N PRO A 206 23.82 -11.18 2.02
CA PRO A 206 23.45 -11.18 3.44
C PRO A 206 23.03 -9.80 3.94
N LEU A 207 23.62 -8.72 3.42
CA LEU A 207 23.25 -7.35 3.77
C LEU A 207 21.82 -7.02 3.31
N PHE A 208 21.49 -7.41 2.07
CA PHE A 208 20.12 -7.26 1.56
C PHE A 208 19.10 -8.04 2.41
N LEU A 209 19.43 -9.29 2.77
CA LEU A 209 18.55 -10.11 3.61
C LEU A 209 18.38 -9.51 5.01
N ALA A 210 19.45 -9.03 5.65
CA ALA A 210 19.38 -8.43 6.97
C ALA A 210 18.41 -7.23 7.00
N PHE A 211 18.58 -6.26 6.08
CA PHE A 211 17.67 -5.11 6.00
C PHE A 211 16.24 -5.49 5.58
N SER A 212 16.10 -6.45 4.66
CA SER A 212 14.78 -6.90 4.21
C SER A 212 14.02 -7.60 5.34
N ILE A 213 14.67 -8.49 6.10
CA ILE A 213 14.05 -9.21 7.22
C ILE A 213 13.68 -8.23 8.33
N THR A 214 14.56 -7.29 8.71
CA THR A 214 14.27 -6.28 9.72
C THR A 214 13.04 -5.45 9.34
N THR A 215 12.99 -4.96 8.09
CA THR A 215 11.84 -4.20 7.58
C THR A 215 10.57 -5.05 7.53
N ALA A 216 10.69 -6.33 7.11
CA ALA A 216 9.56 -7.26 7.06
C ALA A 216 8.98 -7.53 8.44
N MET A 217 9.81 -7.76 9.46
CA MET A 217 9.37 -7.98 10.85
C MET A 217 8.63 -6.77 11.41
N GLN A 218 9.20 -5.57 11.24
CA GLN A 218 8.55 -4.31 11.68
C GLN A 218 7.21 -4.09 10.98
N THR A 219 7.17 -4.29 9.67
CA THR A 219 5.96 -4.12 8.86
C THR A 219 4.90 -5.16 9.23
N SER A 220 5.30 -6.42 9.44
CA SER A 220 4.41 -7.51 9.85
C SER A 220 3.77 -7.24 11.21
N MET A 221 4.51 -6.70 12.17
CA MET A 221 3.97 -6.32 13.49
C MET A 221 2.87 -5.27 13.33
N PHE A 222 3.13 -4.19 12.59
CA PHE A 222 2.15 -3.13 12.36
C PHE A 222 0.88 -3.66 11.68
N PHE A 223 1.03 -4.48 10.63
CA PHE A 223 -0.12 -5.01 9.90
C PHE A 223 -0.88 -6.09 10.65
N SER A 224 -0.22 -6.90 11.50
CA SER A 224 -0.91 -7.84 12.40
C SER A 224 -1.78 -7.11 13.42
N MET A 225 -1.30 -5.99 13.97
CA MET A 225 -2.10 -5.15 14.85
C MET A 225 -3.34 -4.58 14.13
N ASN A 226 -3.22 -4.18 12.88
CA ASN A 226 -4.36 -3.71 12.07
C ASN A 226 -5.45 -4.75 11.89
N GLY A 227 -5.10 -6.02 11.81
CA GLY A 227 -6.06 -7.11 11.70
C GLY A 227 -6.71 -7.47 13.04
N PHE A 228 -5.96 -7.44 14.14
CA PHE A 228 -6.41 -7.93 15.45
C PHE A 228 -7.11 -6.86 16.30
N MET A 229 -6.55 -5.65 16.37
CA MET A 229 -7.01 -4.60 17.29
C MET A 229 -8.47 -4.18 17.12
N PRO A 230 -9.08 -4.13 15.91
CA PRO A 230 -10.51 -3.78 15.80
C PRO A 230 -11.40 -4.70 16.64
N TYR A 231 -11.07 -5.99 16.73
CA TYR A 231 -11.85 -6.97 17.49
C TYR A 231 -11.67 -6.81 18.99
N GLU A 232 -10.43 -6.53 19.42
CA GLU A 232 -10.15 -6.31 20.85
C GLU A 232 -10.83 -5.04 21.38
N PHE A 233 -10.80 -3.96 20.59
CA PHE A 233 -11.50 -2.73 20.92
C PHE A 233 -13.03 -2.93 20.95
N ALA A 234 -13.57 -3.64 19.97
CA ALA A 234 -15.00 -3.99 19.95
C ALA A 234 -15.42 -4.83 21.15
N ARG A 235 -14.55 -5.76 21.60
CA ARG A 235 -14.79 -6.57 22.82
C ARG A 235 -14.85 -5.70 24.08
N GLN A 236 -14.16 -4.57 24.10
CA GLN A 236 -14.16 -3.60 25.19
C GLN A 236 -15.30 -2.58 25.07
N GLY A 237 -16.19 -2.71 24.08
CA GLY A 237 -17.33 -1.80 23.85
C GLY A 237 -16.97 -0.51 23.14
N VAL A 238 -15.76 -0.39 22.57
CA VAL A 238 -15.31 0.78 21.80
C VAL A 238 -15.92 0.74 20.40
N THR A 239 -16.47 1.86 19.97
CA THR A 239 -17.09 1.97 18.64
C THR A 239 -16.06 1.96 17.51
N VAL A 240 -16.51 1.74 16.27
CA VAL A 240 -15.64 1.66 15.09
C VAL A 240 -14.96 3.02 14.81
N SER A 241 -15.68 4.12 15.02
CA SER A 241 -15.13 5.46 14.86
C SER A 241 -14.10 5.80 15.95
N GLU A 242 -14.39 5.46 17.19
CA GLU A 242 -13.44 5.62 18.29
C GLU A 242 -12.17 4.80 18.09
N PHE A 243 -12.30 3.54 17.64
CA PHE A 243 -11.14 2.74 17.23
C PHE A 243 -10.30 3.46 16.16
N GLY A 244 -10.93 4.02 15.13
CA GLY A 244 -10.25 4.77 14.08
C GLY A 244 -9.42 5.93 14.64
N ILE A 245 -9.96 6.68 15.60
CA ILE A 245 -9.28 7.79 16.29
C ILE A 245 -8.11 7.25 17.12
N TRP A 246 -8.34 6.31 18.02
CA TRP A 246 -7.30 5.78 18.90
C TRP A 246 -6.17 5.12 18.13
N PHE A 247 -6.50 4.33 17.11
CA PHE A 247 -5.49 3.62 16.35
C PHE A 247 -4.65 4.55 15.45
N SER A 248 -5.19 5.72 15.08
CA SER A 248 -4.44 6.74 14.32
C SER A 248 -3.19 7.23 15.07
N PHE A 249 -3.17 7.20 16.41
CA PHE A 249 -2.01 7.57 17.22
C PHE A 249 -0.79 6.65 16.97
N THR A 250 -0.99 5.41 16.52
CA THR A 250 0.12 4.53 16.13
C THR A 250 0.91 5.13 14.95
N SER A 251 0.22 5.75 14.01
CA SER A 251 0.84 6.44 12.87
C SER A 251 1.55 7.72 13.29
N VAL A 252 1.04 8.42 14.31
CA VAL A 252 1.72 9.58 14.90
C VAL A 252 3.05 9.14 15.52
N GLY A 253 3.05 8.04 16.29
CA GLY A 253 4.29 7.44 16.83
C GLY A 253 5.29 7.07 15.74
N TYR A 254 4.82 6.51 14.64
CA TYR A 254 5.65 6.19 13.47
C TYR A 254 6.29 7.45 12.85
N ILE A 255 5.55 8.56 12.74
CA ILE A 255 6.09 9.84 12.23
C ILE A 255 7.18 10.36 13.15
N PHE A 256 6.96 10.37 14.46
CA PHE A 256 7.97 10.80 15.43
C PHE A 256 9.24 9.94 15.35
N GLY A 257 9.08 8.62 15.27
CA GLY A 257 10.20 7.68 15.08
C GLY A 257 11.01 7.99 13.82
N ASN A 258 10.34 8.28 12.69
CA ASN A 258 11.00 8.64 11.44
C ASN A 258 11.74 9.97 11.55
N ILE A 259 11.19 10.98 12.24
CA ILE A 259 11.85 12.27 12.45
C ILE A 259 13.12 12.08 13.29
N ILE A 260 13.04 11.31 14.38
CA ILE A 260 14.18 10.97 15.23
C ILE A 260 15.25 10.23 14.43
N ASN A 261 14.86 9.20 13.68
CA ASN A 261 15.76 8.45 12.83
C ASN A 261 16.44 9.35 11.80
N GLY A 262 15.70 10.19 11.08
CA GLY A 262 16.25 11.13 10.10
C GLY A 262 17.27 12.10 10.70
N LYS A 263 17.09 12.53 11.96
CA LYS A 263 17.98 13.45 12.67
C LYS A 263 19.24 12.78 13.20
N TYR A 264 19.14 11.56 13.70
CA TYR A 264 20.24 10.90 14.42
C TYR A 264 20.99 9.86 13.59
N SER A 265 20.35 9.21 12.61
CA SER A 265 20.99 8.21 11.73
C SER A 265 22.27 8.69 11.02
N PRO A 266 22.36 9.94 10.51
CA PRO A 266 23.60 10.42 9.92
C PRO A 266 24.76 10.56 10.91
N LYS A 267 24.45 10.70 12.23
CA LYS A 267 25.46 10.86 13.28
C LYS A 267 25.88 9.54 13.92
N ILE A 268 24.95 8.63 14.09
CA ILE A 268 25.14 7.36 14.83
C ILE A 268 25.54 6.22 13.87
N GLY A 269 25.13 6.31 12.60
CA GLY A 269 25.27 5.27 11.59
C GLY A 269 24.05 4.36 11.54
N LEU A 270 23.75 3.86 10.33
CA LEU A 270 22.55 3.04 10.07
C LEU A 270 22.53 1.74 10.88
N GLU A 271 23.69 1.07 11.00
CA GLU A 271 23.79 -0.21 11.72
C GLU A 271 23.43 -0.07 13.20
N LYS A 272 23.96 0.97 13.86
CA LYS A 272 23.65 1.22 15.29
C LYS A 272 22.20 1.68 15.49
N MET A 273 21.62 2.42 14.55
CA MET A 273 20.22 2.83 14.63
C MET A 273 19.24 1.65 14.49
N CYS A 274 19.64 0.56 13.85
CA CYS A 274 18.82 -0.67 13.78
C CYS A 274 18.80 -1.47 15.10
N LEU A 275 19.72 -1.15 16.06
CA LEU A 275 19.81 -1.82 17.36
C LEU A 275 19.10 -1.05 18.48
N ILE A 276 18.66 0.18 18.22
CA ILE A 276 17.90 1.07 19.14
C ILE A 276 16.43 1.04 18.76
#